data_8765930eab5da55059ce918252e3527a
#
_entry.id   8765930eab5da55059ce918252e3527a
#
_cell.length_a   1.000
_cell.length_b   1.000
_cell.length_c   1.000
_cell.angle_alpha   90.00
_cell.angle_beta   90.00
_cell.angle_gamma   90.00
#
_symmetry.space_group_name_H-M   'P 1'
#
loop_
_entity.id
_entity.type
_entity.pdbx_description
1 polymer ?
#
loop_
_entity_poly.entity_id
_entity_poly.type
_entity_poly.pdbx_seq_one_letter_code
_entity_poly.pdbx_strand_id
1 'polypeptide(L)'
;MISAIGARIVLVYGVRPQVEELMSLKAIESQYVNGIRVTTADALVCVKEAAGEARLDIEAAFSQGLPNTPMAHSQCRVVSGNFVIARPLGIIDGVDFKFTGVVRKVDSEAIHRELDGGRIVLISPLGFSPTGEAFNLTSEDLAASIAGALKADKLILLTNVDGVRRFDEVVTELTAEDAREFINDKLVDEEDIYNLTFALKALEHGVERVHIVPYAMDGGLLAELFTHDGVGTMMTMENLESLRQATSDDVSGLIKLLEPLEEDGTLVKRPREKLERDISHFTVLEHDGVIYGSAALYQFPEEKLGEMAALTV
;
A
#
# COMPACT_ATOMS: atom_id res chain seq x y z
N MET A 1 -8.54 -5.67 14.60
CA MET A 1 -9.47 -6.11 13.55
C MET A 1 -8.73 -6.79 12.39
N ILE A 2 -7.88 -6.11 11.62
CA ILE A 2 -7.19 -6.67 10.44
C ILE A 2 -6.40 -7.95 10.77
N SER A 3 -5.64 -7.97 11.87
CA SER A 3 -4.94 -9.19 12.33
C SER A 3 -5.90 -10.34 12.72
N ALA A 4 -7.09 -10.04 13.21
CA ALA A 4 -8.05 -11.05 13.63
C ALA A 4 -8.73 -11.79 12.46
N ILE A 5 -8.70 -11.23 11.28
CA ILE A 5 -9.15 -11.88 10.04
C ILE A 5 -8.03 -12.65 9.33
N GLY A 6 -6.87 -12.80 9.98
CA GLY A 6 -5.76 -13.61 9.49
C GLY A 6 -4.70 -12.85 8.70
N ALA A 7 -4.79 -11.53 8.57
CA ALA A 7 -3.76 -10.75 7.89
C ALA A 7 -2.47 -10.71 8.71
N ARG A 8 -1.34 -10.92 8.05
CA ARG A 8 0.01 -10.79 8.61
C ARG A 8 0.43 -9.32 8.54
N ILE A 9 0.76 -8.70 9.67
CA ILE A 9 0.98 -7.26 9.77
C ILE A 9 2.42 -6.96 10.20
N VAL A 10 3.09 -6.13 9.40
CA VAL A 10 4.31 -5.43 9.80
C VAL A 10 3.95 -3.95 9.93
N LEU A 11 4.20 -3.39 11.09
CA LEU A 11 3.96 -1.98 11.38
C LEU A 11 5.29 -1.24 11.45
N VAL A 12 5.52 -0.33 10.53
CA VAL A 12 6.66 0.59 10.54
C VAL A 12 6.18 1.94 11.05
N TYR A 13 6.84 2.50 12.04
CA TYR A 13 6.47 3.81 12.59
C TYR A 13 7.57 4.84 12.39
N GLY A 14 7.17 6.09 12.20
CA GLY A 14 8.04 7.25 12.17
C GLY A 14 8.00 8.00 13.50
N VAL A 15 9.04 8.78 13.78
CA VAL A 15 9.15 9.62 15.00
C VAL A 15 9.66 11.02 14.69
N ARG A 16 9.45 11.49 13.46
CA ARG A 16 9.97 12.80 13.02
C ARG A 16 9.47 13.96 13.90
N PRO A 17 8.18 14.09 14.22
CA PRO A 17 7.68 15.15 15.08
C PRO A 17 8.28 15.11 16.49
N GLN A 18 8.35 13.93 17.10
CA GLN A 18 8.89 13.73 18.45
C GLN A 18 10.39 14.07 18.52
N VAL A 19 11.13 13.71 17.47
CA VAL A 19 12.56 14.06 17.36
C VAL A 19 12.76 15.58 17.25
N GLU A 20 11.93 16.29 16.44
CA GLU A 20 11.98 17.74 16.35
C GLU A 20 11.71 18.41 17.70
N GLU A 21 10.71 17.93 18.43
CA GLU A 21 10.39 18.42 19.76
C GLU A 21 11.57 18.22 20.73
N LEU A 22 12.13 17.01 20.80
CA LEU A 22 13.28 16.72 21.68
C LEU A 22 14.53 17.53 21.29
N MET A 23 14.81 17.70 20.01
CA MET A 23 15.92 18.53 19.55
C MET A 23 15.72 20.00 19.93
N SER A 24 14.50 20.52 19.76
CA SER A 24 14.14 21.89 20.16
C SER A 24 14.33 22.10 21.68
N LEU A 25 13.85 21.16 22.51
CA LEU A 25 14.01 21.21 23.98
C LEU A 25 15.48 21.16 24.40
N LYS A 26 16.34 20.47 23.64
CA LYS A 26 17.78 20.36 23.91
C LYS A 26 18.63 21.42 23.19
N ALA A 27 17.99 22.38 22.51
CA ALA A 27 18.64 23.43 21.69
C ALA A 27 19.62 22.85 20.64
N ILE A 28 19.25 21.72 20.03
CA ILE A 28 20.00 21.09 18.94
C ILE A 28 19.38 21.54 17.61
N GLU A 29 20.21 22.06 16.72
CA GLU A 29 19.74 22.47 15.39
C GLU A 29 19.38 21.26 14.53
N SER A 30 18.25 21.35 13.85
CA SER A 30 17.79 20.37 12.89
C SER A 30 18.17 20.81 11.48
N GLN A 31 18.88 19.96 10.75
CA GLN A 31 19.28 20.21 9.36
C GLN A 31 18.68 19.17 8.43
N TYR A 32 18.07 19.63 7.34
CA TYR A 32 17.55 18.80 6.26
C TYR A 32 18.18 19.16 4.94
N VAL A 33 18.43 18.16 4.11
CA VAL A 33 18.85 18.31 2.73
C VAL A 33 18.01 17.36 1.87
N ASN A 34 17.30 17.90 0.89
CA ASN A 34 16.36 17.16 0.03
C ASN A 34 15.34 16.33 0.85
N GLY A 35 14.78 16.92 1.90
CA GLY A 35 13.80 16.26 2.78
C GLY A 35 14.37 15.21 3.75
N ILE A 36 15.67 14.88 3.66
CA ILE A 36 16.36 13.91 4.50
C ILE A 36 17.12 14.65 5.63
N ARG A 37 16.94 14.21 6.87
CA ARG A 37 17.65 14.77 8.02
C ARG A 37 19.14 14.42 7.98
N VAL A 38 20.01 15.40 8.21
CA VAL A 38 21.41 15.18 8.56
C VAL A 38 21.45 14.80 10.05
N THR A 39 21.66 13.54 10.37
CA THR A 39 21.60 13.04 11.76
C THR A 39 22.97 13.16 12.41
N THR A 40 23.15 14.18 13.27
CA THR A 40 24.36 14.29 14.10
C THR A 40 24.34 13.27 15.24
N ALA A 41 25.43 13.15 15.99
CA ALA A 41 25.48 12.26 17.15
C ALA A 41 24.43 12.65 18.22
N ASP A 42 24.24 13.93 18.47
CA ASP A 42 23.24 14.43 19.42
C ASP A 42 21.81 14.23 18.89
N ALA A 43 21.58 14.46 17.60
CA ALA A 43 20.31 14.14 16.97
C ALA A 43 19.97 12.65 17.03
N LEU A 44 20.98 11.76 16.88
CA LEU A 44 20.77 10.31 17.00
C LEU A 44 20.33 9.91 18.41
N VAL A 45 20.80 10.60 19.44
CA VAL A 45 20.31 10.38 20.83
C VAL A 45 18.83 10.71 20.91
N CYS A 46 18.38 11.85 20.36
CA CYS A 46 16.96 12.19 20.31
C CYS A 46 16.12 11.17 19.50
N VAL A 47 16.65 10.67 18.38
CA VAL A 47 15.97 9.63 17.61
C VAL A 47 15.78 8.34 18.42
N LYS A 48 16.82 7.92 19.19
CA LYS A 48 16.72 6.72 20.03
C LYS A 48 15.71 6.89 21.16
N GLU A 49 15.69 8.07 21.81
CA GLU A 49 14.74 8.41 22.88
C GLU A 49 13.30 8.40 22.33
N ALA A 50 13.04 9.13 21.25
CA ALA A 50 11.73 9.19 20.62
C ALA A 50 11.25 7.81 20.12
N ALA A 51 12.13 7.05 19.48
CA ALA A 51 11.77 5.72 18.98
C ALA A 51 11.49 4.73 20.13
N GLY A 52 12.19 4.85 21.25
CA GLY A 52 11.95 4.03 22.44
C GLY A 52 10.61 4.34 23.09
N GLU A 53 10.26 5.60 23.25
CA GLU A 53 8.99 6.06 23.80
C GLU A 53 7.82 5.65 22.90
N ALA A 54 7.85 6.00 21.61
CA ALA A 54 6.81 5.64 20.66
C ALA A 54 6.57 4.10 20.58
N ARG A 55 7.62 3.29 20.70
CA ARG A 55 7.48 1.84 20.79
C ARG A 55 6.64 1.42 21.98
N LEU A 56 6.94 1.95 23.17
CA LEU A 56 6.21 1.63 24.39
C LEU A 56 4.74 2.06 24.30
N ASP A 57 4.46 3.21 23.72
CA ASP A 57 3.10 3.69 23.50
C ASP A 57 2.31 2.78 22.54
N ILE A 58 2.95 2.35 21.45
CA ILE A 58 2.35 1.40 20.51
C ILE A 58 2.09 0.05 21.20
N GLU A 59 3.06 -0.49 21.93
CA GLU A 59 2.89 -1.73 22.70
C GLU A 59 1.76 -1.62 23.73
N ALA A 60 1.65 -0.47 24.41
CA ALA A 60 0.56 -0.20 25.33
C ALA A 60 -0.80 -0.13 24.62
N ALA A 61 -0.88 0.51 23.47
CA ALA A 61 -2.10 0.57 22.67
C ALA A 61 -2.56 -0.82 22.21
N PHE A 62 -1.65 -1.69 21.77
CA PHE A 62 -1.98 -3.08 21.41
C PHE A 62 -2.28 -3.98 22.62
N SER A 63 -1.87 -3.59 23.81
CA SER A 63 -2.19 -4.30 25.06
C SER A 63 -3.59 -3.98 25.58
N GLN A 64 -4.22 -2.92 25.06
CA GLN A 64 -5.61 -2.60 25.40
C GLN A 64 -6.55 -3.61 24.74
N GLY A 65 -7.38 -4.26 25.51
CA GLY A 65 -8.51 -5.02 24.99
C GLY A 65 -9.55 -4.09 24.34
N LEU A 66 -10.36 -4.63 23.45
CA LEU A 66 -11.52 -3.93 22.89
C LEU A 66 -12.79 -4.36 23.66
N PRO A 67 -13.04 -3.80 24.86
CA PRO A 67 -14.20 -4.20 25.68
C PRO A 67 -15.49 -3.94 24.91
N ASN A 68 -16.48 -4.79 25.13
CA ASN A 68 -17.80 -4.72 24.49
C ASN A 68 -17.80 -4.96 22.97
N THR A 69 -16.76 -5.58 22.43
CA THR A 69 -16.72 -6.02 21.03
C THR A 69 -16.53 -7.54 20.94
N PRO A 70 -16.86 -8.17 19.79
CA PRO A 70 -16.54 -9.59 19.56
C PRO A 70 -15.04 -9.92 19.73
N MET A 71 -14.20 -8.91 19.73
CA MET A 71 -12.74 -9.01 19.84
C MET A 71 -12.21 -8.76 21.26
N ALA A 72 -13.06 -8.69 22.27
CA ALA A 72 -12.70 -8.43 23.66
C ALA A 72 -11.61 -9.39 24.21
N HIS A 73 -11.48 -10.57 23.63
CA HIS A 73 -10.51 -11.60 24.02
C HIS A 73 -9.40 -11.83 22.98
N SER A 74 -9.36 -11.06 21.90
CA SER A 74 -8.26 -11.18 20.92
C SER A 74 -6.97 -10.61 21.51
N GLN A 75 -5.94 -11.45 21.58
CA GLN A 75 -4.62 -11.04 22.03
C GLN A 75 -3.77 -10.68 20.83
N CYS A 76 -3.54 -9.38 20.61
CA CYS A 76 -2.54 -8.90 19.67
C CYS A 76 -1.19 -8.83 20.37
N ARG A 77 -0.24 -9.65 19.96
CA ARG A 77 1.13 -9.58 20.46
C ARG A 77 2.01 -8.86 19.47
N VAL A 78 2.73 -7.86 19.96
CA VAL A 78 3.67 -7.06 19.18
C VAL A 78 5.09 -7.51 19.52
N VAL A 79 5.94 -7.64 18.51
CA VAL A 79 7.35 -8.01 18.63
C VAL A 79 8.21 -6.98 17.90
N SER A 80 9.19 -6.44 18.59
CA SER A 80 10.23 -5.57 18.03
C SER A 80 11.58 -6.28 18.05
N GLY A 81 12.46 -5.96 17.09
CA GLY A 81 13.79 -6.54 17.03
C GLY A 81 14.72 -5.86 16.03
N ASN A 82 15.93 -6.37 15.92
CA ASN A 82 16.97 -5.90 15.00
C ASN A 82 16.87 -6.57 13.61
N PHE A 83 15.69 -6.54 13.02
CA PHE A 83 15.40 -7.17 11.73
C PHE A 83 16.04 -6.47 10.52
N VAL A 84 16.59 -5.25 10.72
CA VAL A 84 17.10 -4.42 9.64
C VAL A 84 18.57 -4.11 9.85
N ILE A 85 19.38 -4.52 8.88
CA ILE A 85 20.78 -4.13 8.78
C ILE A 85 20.84 -2.85 7.97
N ALA A 86 21.44 -1.81 8.56
CA ALA A 86 21.65 -0.52 7.94
C ALA A 86 23.10 -0.29 7.51
N ARG A 87 23.29 0.66 6.62
CA ARG A 87 24.57 1.27 6.29
C ARG A 87 24.44 2.79 6.28
N PRO A 88 25.52 3.55 6.48
CA PRO A 88 25.45 5.01 6.35
C PRO A 88 24.98 5.40 4.95
N LEU A 89 24.19 6.50 4.86
CA LEU A 89 23.84 7.14 3.59
C LEU A 89 25.11 7.69 2.91
N GLY A 90 26.06 8.21 3.72
CA GLY A 90 27.34 8.73 3.25
C GLY A 90 27.26 10.20 2.88
N ILE A 91 28.11 10.59 1.90
CA ILE A 91 28.18 11.96 1.39
C ILE A 91 27.41 12.02 0.07
N ILE A 92 26.43 12.91 -0.02
CA ILE A 92 25.66 13.19 -1.23
C ILE A 92 25.72 14.69 -1.48
N ASP A 93 26.04 15.11 -2.69
CA ASP A 93 26.17 16.50 -3.12
C ASP A 93 27.04 17.35 -2.19
N GLY A 94 28.11 16.74 -1.66
CA GLY A 94 29.05 17.40 -0.76
C GLY A 94 28.60 17.49 0.70
N VAL A 95 27.41 16.97 1.06
CA VAL A 95 26.89 16.96 2.42
C VAL A 95 27.12 15.58 3.04
N ASP A 96 27.79 15.54 4.19
CA ASP A 96 27.93 14.33 5.00
C ASP A 96 26.69 14.12 5.88
N PHE A 97 25.94 13.07 5.61
CA PHE A 97 24.70 12.72 6.35
C PHE A 97 24.95 12.02 7.71
N LYS A 98 26.20 11.77 8.06
CA LYS A 98 26.66 11.24 9.36
C LYS A 98 25.95 9.93 9.75
N PHE A 99 25.06 9.97 10.78
CA PHE A 99 24.30 8.81 11.27
C PHE A 99 22.95 8.63 10.58
N THR A 100 22.68 9.34 9.50
CA THR A 100 21.57 8.98 8.62
C THR A 100 21.96 7.75 7.81
N GLY A 101 21.10 6.77 7.78
CA GLY A 101 21.33 5.50 7.11
C GLY A 101 20.31 5.16 6.06
N VAL A 102 20.61 4.10 5.35
CA VAL A 102 19.69 3.43 4.42
C VAL A 102 19.68 1.92 4.71
N VAL A 103 18.59 1.27 4.34
CA VAL A 103 18.47 -0.18 4.47
C VAL A 103 19.50 -0.88 3.59
N ARG A 104 20.30 -1.76 4.17
CA ARG A 104 21.25 -2.63 3.45
C ARG A 104 20.64 -4.02 3.22
N LYS A 105 19.98 -4.57 4.25
CA LYS A 105 19.37 -5.89 4.21
C LYS A 105 18.26 -5.98 5.25
N VAL A 106 17.18 -6.64 4.87
CA VAL A 106 16.08 -7.04 5.76
C VAL A 106 16.23 -8.53 6.06
N ASP A 107 16.07 -8.92 7.32
CA ASP A 107 16.00 -10.34 7.73
C ASP A 107 14.53 -10.82 7.56
N SER A 108 14.15 -11.09 6.31
CA SER A 108 12.81 -11.52 5.96
C SER A 108 12.43 -12.86 6.61
N GLU A 109 13.37 -13.78 6.78
CA GLU A 109 13.11 -15.07 7.44
C GLU A 109 12.74 -14.89 8.93
N ALA A 110 13.44 -14.00 9.63
CA ALA A 110 13.12 -13.71 11.03
C ALA A 110 11.74 -13.04 11.13
N ILE A 111 11.43 -12.09 10.24
CA ILE A 111 10.12 -11.45 10.21
C ILE A 111 9.01 -12.47 9.91
N HIS A 112 9.18 -13.33 8.91
CA HIS A 112 8.19 -14.37 8.58
C HIS A 112 7.93 -15.31 9.76
N ARG A 113 8.95 -15.75 10.49
CA ARG A 113 8.78 -16.59 11.69
C ARG A 113 7.90 -15.93 12.76
N GLU A 114 8.04 -14.62 12.94
CA GLU A 114 7.20 -13.90 13.89
C GLU A 114 5.75 -13.75 13.38
N LEU A 115 5.58 -13.44 12.10
CA LEU A 115 4.27 -13.35 11.45
C LEU A 115 3.52 -14.70 11.44
N ASP A 116 4.21 -15.79 11.15
CA ASP A 116 3.65 -17.15 11.16
C ASP A 116 3.27 -17.58 12.59
N GLY A 117 3.93 -17.01 13.59
CA GLY A 117 3.57 -17.13 15.01
C GLY A 117 2.36 -16.28 15.42
N GLY A 118 1.67 -15.61 14.47
CA GLY A 118 0.52 -14.75 14.73
C GLY A 118 0.86 -13.44 15.45
N ARG A 119 2.10 -12.97 15.37
CA ARG A 119 2.54 -11.73 15.98
C ARG A 119 2.55 -10.59 14.97
N ILE A 120 2.31 -9.38 15.45
CA ILE A 120 2.54 -8.14 14.69
C ILE A 120 4.00 -7.77 14.85
N VAL A 121 4.72 -7.58 13.74
CA VAL A 121 6.12 -7.14 13.78
C VAL A 121 6.18 -5.62 13.75
N LEU A 122 6.76 -5.02 14.80
CA LEU A 122 6.90 -3.58 14.96
C LEU A 122 8.34 -3.17 14.63
N ILE A 123 8.51 -2.31 13.65
CA ILE A 123 9.81 -1.84 13.16
C ILE A 123 9.99 -0.37 13.48
N SER A 124 11.08 -0.05 14.17
CA SER A 124 11.48 1.32 14.48
C SER A 124 12.26 1.97 13.32
N PRO A 125 12.30 3.31 13.24
CA PRO A 125 13.10 4.03 12.24
C PRO A 125 14.62 3.99 12.55
N LEU A 126 15.09 2.90 13.15
CA LEU A 126 16.49 2.67 13.47
C LEU A 126 16.95 1.35 12.82
N GLY A 127 18.09 1.40 12.18
CA GLY A 127 18.79 0.21 11.71
C GLY A 127 20.19 0.13 12.32
N PHE A 128 20.77 -1.06 12.33
CA PHE A 128 22.08 -1.30 12.93
C PHE A 128 23.06 -1.82 11.88
N SER A 129 24.32 -1.32 11.92
CA SER A 129 25.40 -1.94 11.17
C SER A 129 25.82 -3.28 11.77
N PRO A 130 26.54 -4.12 11.03
CA PRO A 130 27.15 -5.34 11.59
C PRO A 130 28.13 -5.06 12.74
N THR A 131 28.64 -3.83 12.86
CA THR A 131 29.53 -3.38 13.95
C THR A 131 28.76 -2.81 15.15
N GLY A 132 27.41 -2.78 15.11
CA GLY A 132 26.57 -2.34 16.20
C GLY A 132 26.29 -0.83 16.23
N GLU A 133 26.68 -0.08 15.20
CA GLU A 133 26.31 1.34 15.09
C GLU A 133 24.85 1.48 14.68
N ALA A 134 24.15 2.41 15.33
CA ALA A 134 22.78 2.75 15.00
C ALA A 134 22.71 3.88 13.96
N PHE A 135 21.79 3.74 13.03
CA PHE A 135 21.50 4.74 12.00
C PHE A 135 20.02 5.10 12.01
N ASN A 136 19.75 6.40 11.84
CA ASN A 136 18.40 6.92 11.63
C ASN A 136 17.98 6.64 10.19
N LEU A 137 16.88 5.93 10.02
CA LEU A 137 16.30 5.56 8.73
C LEU A 137 15.03 6.38 8.46
N THR A 138 14.80 6.71 7.22
CA THR A 138 13.52 7.26 6.76
C THR A 138 12.45 6.17 6.85
N SER A 139 11.33 6.44 7.52
CA SER A 139 10.27 5.45 7.77
C SER A 139 9.66 4.89 6.49
N GLU A 140 9.45 5.75 5.50
CA GLU A 140 8.86 5.40 4.21
C GLU A 140 9.82 4.53 3.37
N ASP A 141 11.12 4.89 3.33
CA ASP A 141 12.16 4.07 2.70
C ASP A 141 12.30 2.70 3.36
N LEU A 142 12.24 2.69 4.68
CA LEU A 142 12.26 1.47 5.49
C LEU A 142 11.04 0.59 5.20
N ALA A 143 9.83 1.17 5.18
CA ALA A 143 8.60 0.45 4.90
C ALA A 143 8.60 -0.15 3.48
N ALA A 144 8.98 0.63 2.46
CA ALA A 144 9.11 0.16 1.09
C ALA A 144 10.15 -0.98 0.96
N SER A 145 11.30 -0.86 1.65
CA SER A 145 12.35 -1.88 1.64
C SER A 145 11.91 -3.18 2.32
N ILE A 146 11.15 -3.09 3.41
CA ILE A 146 10.61 -4.26 4.12
C ILE A 146 9.51 -4.92 3.29
N ALA A 147 8.57 -4.13 2.77
CA ALA A 147 7.47 -4.64 1.94
C ALA A 147 8.00 -5.39 0.72
N GLY A 148 9.00 -4.84 0.02
CA GLY A 148 9.65 -5.50 -1.11
C GLY A 148 10.40 -6.77 -0.70
N ALA A 149 11.14 -6.77 0.43
CA ALA A 149 11.85 -7.94 0.92
C ALA A 149 10.93 -9.09 1.33
N LEU A 150 9.73 -8.77 1.81
CA LEU A 150 8.70 -9.74 2.21
C LEU A 150 7.81 -10.14 1.03
N LYS A 151 7.88 -9.45 -0.10
CA LYS A 151 6.90 -9.53 -1.21
C LYS A 151 5.48 -9.40 -0.65
N ALA A 152 5.26 -8.30 0.04
CA ALA A 152 3.98 -8.03 0.67
C ALA A 152 2.90 -7.82 -0.41
N ASP A 153 1.70 -8.34 -0.17
CA ASP A 153 0.55 -8.12 -1.04
C ASP A 153 0.22 -6.62 -1.12
N LYS A 154 0.33 -5.92 0.03
CA LYS A 154 0.00 -4.49 0.14
C LYS A 154 1.01 -3.76 1.02
N LEU A 155 1.41 -2.56 0.57
CA LEU A 155 2.04 -1.54 1.40
C LEU A 155 1.05 -0.40 1.60
N ILE A 156 0.82 0.02 2.84
CA ILE A 156 -0.07 1.15 3.15
C ILE A 156 0.76 2.24 3.78
N LEU A 157 0.81 3.39 3.13
CA LEU A 157 1.42 4.62 3.62
C LEU A 157 0.32 5.48 4.25
N LEU A 158 0.36 5.65 5.57
CA LEU A 158 -0.55 6.55 6.27
C LEU A 158 0.03 7.95 6.27
N THR A 159 -0.66 8.89 5.65
CA THR A 159 -0.20 10.24 5.40
C THR A 159 -1.16 11.29 5.98
N ASN A 160 -0.73 12.55 6.02
CA ASN A 160 -1.56 13.70 6.40
C ASN A 160 -2.37 14.28 5.22
N VAL A 161 -2.15 13.76 4.01
CA VAL A 161 -2.90 14.14 2.81
C VAL A 161 -3.97 13.08 2.49
N ASP A 162 -5.03 13.50 1.79
CA ASP A 162 -6.16 12.62 1.45
C ASP A 162 -5.82 11.60 0.35
N GLY A 163 -4.66 11.70 -0.25
CA GLY A 163 -4.16 10.94 -1.39
C GLY A 163 -3.37 11.85 -2.33
N VAL A 164 -2.86 11.30 -3.42
CA VAL A 164 -2.16 12.07 -4.44
C VAL A 164 -3.14 12.99 -5.17
N ARG A 165 -2.83 14.28 -5.28
CA ARG A 165 -3.72 15.26 -5.90
C ARG A 165 -3.19 15.74 -7.23
N ARG A 166 -4.09 15.78 -8.21
CA ARG A 166 -3.86 16.43 -9.50
C ARG A 166 -4.97 17.46 -9.72
N PHE A 167 -4.62 18.73 -9.93
CA PHE A 167 -5.59 19.84 -10.11
C PHE A 167 -6.63 19.91 -8.98
N ASP A 168 -6.21 19.77 -7.73
CA ASP A 168 -7.04 19.74 -6.50
C ASP A 168 -8.01 18.54 -6.36
N GLU A 169 -8.00 17.58 -7.29
CA GLU A 169 -8.76 16.34 -7.18
C GLU A 169 -7.84 15.18 -6.75
N VAL A 170 -8.34 14.32 -5.86
CA VAL A 170 -7.63 13.11 -5.47
C VAL A 170 -7.69 12.09 -6.61
N VAL A 171 -6.53 11.59 -7.00
CA VAL A 171 -6.43 10.51 -7.98
C VAL A 171 -6.54 9.18 -7.25
N THR A 172 -7.62 8.45 -7.47
CA THR A 172 -7.90 7.21 -6.73
C THR A 172 -7.01 6.05 -7.16
N GLU A 173 -6.61 6.02 -8.43
CA GLU A 173 -5.76 4.96 -8.99
C GLU A 173 -4.65 5.56 -9.86
N LEU A 174 -3.44 5.02 -9.70
CA LEU A 174 -2.27 5.38 -10.47
C LEU A 174 -1.48 4.14 -10.87
N THR A 175 -1.01 4.12 -12.11
CA THR A 175 0.03 3.15 -12.50
C THR A 175 1.42 3.65 -12.12
N ALA A 176 2.40 2.74 -12.10
CA ALA A 176 3.79 3.12 -11.93
C ALA A 176 4.29 4.07 -13.03
N GLU A 177 3.72 4.00 -14.22
CA GLU A 177 4.04 4.90 -15.34
C GLU A 177 3.50 6.31 -15.08
N ASP A 178 2.22 6.43 -14.70
CA ASP A 178 1.60 7.71 -14.32
C ASP A 178 2.37 8.39 -13.17
N ALA A 179 2.74 7.61 -12.16
CA ALA A 179 3.49 8.13 -11.02
C ALA A 179 4.88 8.68 -11.43
N ARG A 180 5.58 8.01 -12.35
CA ARG A 180 6.84 8.53 -12.90
C ARG A 180 6.64 9.82 -13.68
N GLU A 181 5.57 9.91 -14.49
CA GLU A 181 5.20 11.14 -15.19
C GLU A 181 4.94 12.27 -14.19
N PHE A 182 4.13 12.02 -13.15
CA PHE A 182 3.81 13.01 -12.12
C PHE A 182 5.05 13.56 -11.41
N ILE A 183 6.01 12.68 -11.09
CA ILE A 183 7.29 13.08 -10.47
C ILE A 183 8.16 13.89 -11.43
N ASN A 184 8.35 13.39 -12.66
CA ASN A 184 9.25 14.00 -13.64
C ASN A 184 8.78 15.39 -14.11
N ASP A 185 7.50 15.51 -14.35
CA ASP A 185 6.88 16.74 -14.86
C ASP A 185 6.42 17.68 -13.73
N LYS A 186 6.64 17.29 -12.47
CA LYS A 186 6.22 18.02 -11.26
C LYS A 186 4.75 18.42 -11.31
N LEU A 187 3.90 17.46 -11.66
CA LEU A 187 2.45 17.65 -11.78
C LEU A 187 1.73 17.65 -10.43
N VAL A 188 2.43 17.30 -9.37
CA VAL A 188 1.96 17.20 -8.00
C VAL A 188 2.93 17.93 -7.06
N ASP A 189 2.56 18.15 -5.82
CA ASP A 189 3.40 18.86 -4.86
C ASP A 189 4.58 18.02 -4.32
N GLU A 190 5.47 18.65 -3.52
CA GLU A 190 6.68 17.99 -3.04
C GLU A 190 6.38 16.82 -2.09
N GLU A 191 5.29 16.88 -1.33
CA GLU A 191 4.88 15.82 -0.41
C GLU A 191 4.36 14.59 -1.18
N ASP A 192 3.59 14.81 -2.22
CA ASP A 192 3.12 13.76 -3.11
C ASP A 192 4.28 13.13 -3.88
N ILE A 193 5.23 13.93 -4.41
CA ILE A 193 6.46 13.42 -5.04
C ILE A 193 7.21 12.50 -4.07
N TYR A 194 7.31 12.90 -2.80
CA TYR A 194 7.97 12.11 -1.77
C TYR A 194 7.26 10.75 -1.56
N ASN A 195 5.95 10.76 -1.37
CA ASN A 195 5.15 9.55 -1.18
C ASN A 195 5.21 8.64 -2.41
N LEU A 196 5.05 9.20 -3.61
CA LEU A 196 5.13 8.47 -4.88
C LEU A 196 6.49 7.81 -5.09
N THR A 197 7.58 8.46 -4.69
CA THR A 197 8.94 7.91 -4.83
C THR A 197 9.09 6.60 -4.04
N PHE A 198 8.60 6.54 -2.82
CA PHE A 198 8.69 5.30 -2.02
C PHE A 198 7.64 4.26 -2.41
N ALA A 199 6.48 4.69 -2.88
CA ALA A 199 5.48 3.80 -3.45
C ALA A 199 6.02 3.09 -4.71
N LEU A 200 6.62 3.84 -5.63
CA LEU A 200 7.30 3.27 -6.81
C LEU A 200 8.39 2.28 -6.43
N LYS A 201 9.23 2.65 -5.45
CA LYS A 201 10.27 1.76 -4.96
C LYS A 201 9.69 0.42 -4.46
N ALA A 202 8.58 0.45 -3.74
CA ALA A 202 7.93 -0.77 -3.25
C ALA A 202 7.39 -1.63 -4.39
N LEU A 203 6.68 -1.04 -5.36
CA LEU A 203 6.17 -1.73 -6.53
C LEU A 203 7.30 -2.38 -7.36
N GLU A 204 8.38 -1.64 -7.62
CA GLU A 204 9.55 -2.14 -8.35
C GLU A 204 10.26 -3.32 -7.65
N HIS A 205 10.07 -3.45 -6.32
CA HIS A 205 10.59 -4.57 -5.54
C HIS A 205 9.57 -5.70 -5.36
N GLY A 206 8.43 -5.66 -6.07
CA GLY A 206 7.46 -6.75 -6.17
C GLY A 206 6.34 -6.73 -5.14
N VAL A 207 6.06 -5.58 -4.54
CA VAL A 207 4.80 -5.34 -3.83
C VAL A 207 3.69 -5.22 -4.88
N GLU A 208 2.57 -5.91 -4.69
CA GLU A 208 1.50 -5.91 -5.68
C GLU A 208 0.75 -4.58 -5.74
N ARG A 209 0.46 -3.99 -4.56
CA ARG A 209 -0.28 -2.73 -4.45
C ARG A 209 0.31 -1.84 -3.36
N VAL A 210 0.33 -0.55 -3.62
CA VAL A 210 0.66 0.47 -2.61
C VAL A 210 -0.53 1.40 -2.46
N HIS A 211 -0.91 1.68 -1.23
CA HIS A 211 -2.00 2.58 -0.90
C HIS A 211 -1.46 3.78 -0.12
N ILE A 212 -1.86 4.99 -0.52
CA ILE A 212 -1.58 6.25 0.18
C ILE A 212 -2.90 6.69 0.80
N VAL A 213 -3.00 6.62 2.13
CA VAL A 213 -4.27 6.73 2.87
C VAL A 213 -4.18 7.80 3.93
N PRO A 214 -5.20 8.68 4.11
CA PRO A 214 -5.20 9.67 5.16
C PRO A 214 -5.29 9.02 6.55
N TYR A 215 -4.37 9.35 7.45
CA TYR A 215 -4.41 8.86 8.83
C TYR A 215 -5.52 9.52 9.66
N ALA A 216 -5.97 10.73 9.28
CA ALA A 216 -6.96 11.49 10.02
C ALA A 216 -8.41 10.98 9.84
N MET A 217 -8.66 10.15 8.83
CA MET A 217 -9.99 9.59 8.57
C MET A 217 -10.26 8.41 9.49
N ASP A 218 -11.28 8.54 10.35
CA ASP A 218 -11.71 7.42 11.19
C ASP A 218 -12.28 6.29 10.33
N GLY A 219 -11.74 5.08 10.52
CA GLY A 219 -12.11 3.93 9.68
C GLY A 219 -11.50 3.92 8.27
N GLY A 220 -10.72 4.93 7.88
CA GLY A 220 -10.15 5.08 6.53
C GLY A 220 -9.35 3.85 6.09
N LEU A 221 -8.50 3.30 6.97
CA LEU A 221 -7.76 2.07 6.69
C LEU A 221 -8.66 0.86 6.39
N LEU A 222 -9.81 0.76 7.05
CA LEU A 222 -10.75 -0.33 6.81
C LEU A 222 -11.54 -0.10 5.51
N ALA A 223 -11.94 1.12 5.24
CA ALA A 223 -12.58 1.48 3.99
C ALA A 223 -11.65 1.17 2.81
N GLU A 224 -10.38 1.59 2.87
CA GLU A 224 -9.39 1.30 1.82
C GLU A 224 -9.16 -0.19 1.59
N LEU A 225 -9.17 -1.00 2.64
CA LEU A 225 -8.88 -2.43 2.51
C LEU A 225 -10.07 -3.29 2.11
N PHE A 226 -11.30 -2.85 2.40
CA PHE A 226 -12.50 -3.68 2.31
C PHE A 226 -13.62 -3.09 1.45
N THR A 227 -13.46 -1.91 0.89
CA THR A 227 -14.41 -1.34 -0.09
C THR A 227 -13.73 -1.21 -1.46
N HIS A 228 -14.53 -1.23 -2.51
CA HIS A 228 -14.03 -1.09 -3.88
C HIS A 228 -13.53 0.33 -4.16
N ASP A 229 -14.25 1.32 -3.65
CA ASP A 229 -13.97 2.74 -3.97
C ASP A 229 -12.77 3.31 -3.20
N GLY A 230 -12.35 2.64 -2.10
CA GLY A 230 -11.26 3.13 -1.27
C GLY A 230 -11.48 4.52 -0.67
N VAL A 231 -10.44 5.14 -0.16
CA VAL A 231 -10.46 6.51 0.41
C VAL A 231 -9.22 7.33 0.07
N GLY A 232 -8.23 6.72 -0.55
CA GLY A 232 -6.93 7.33 -0.86
C GLY A 232 -6.53 7.14 -2.31
N THR A 233 -5.24 6.96 -2.53
CA THR A 233 -4.67 6.63 -3.84
C THR A 233 -4.11 5.22 -3.81
N MET A 234 -4.59 4.35 -4.67
CA MET A 234 -4.01 3.03 -4.90
C MET A 234 -3.02 3.11 -6.08
N MET A 235 -1.88 2.45 -5.93
CA MET A 235 -0.87 2.35 -6.98
C MET A 235 -0.56 0.89 -7.32
N THR A 236 -0.43 0.61 -8.62
CA THR A 236 -0.07 -0.70 -9.17
C THR A 236 1.01 -0.57 -10.24
N MET A 237 1.67 -1.69 -10.59
CA MET A 237 2.66 -1.66 -11.68
C MET A 237 2.03 -1.39 -13.03
N GLU A 238 0.89 -2.00 -13.30
CA GLU A 238 0.15 -1.93 -14.57
C GLU A 238 -1.30 -1.59 -14.30
N ASN A 239 -2.01 -1.14 -15.32
CA ASN A 239 -3.44 -0.89 -15.23
C ASN A 239 -4.18 -2.19 -14.87
N LEU A 240 -5.11 -2.09 -13.91
CA LEU A 240 -5.97 -3.22 -13.50
C LEU A 240 -7.11 -3.47 -14.50
N GLU A 241 -7.37 -2.53 -15.41
CA GLU A 241 -8.35 -2.73 -16.47
C GLU A 241 -7.84 -3.72 -17.52
N SER A 242 -8.64 -4.71 -17.83
CA SER A 242 -8.37 -5.66 -18.89
C SER A 242 -9.59 -5.91 -19.76
N LEU A 243 -9.39 -5.85 -21.09
CA LEU A 243 -10.36 -6.31 -22.05
C LEU A 243 -9.92 -7.69 -22.51
N ARG A 244 -10.65 -8.73 -22.12
CA ARG A 244 -10.27 -10.11 -22.39
C ARG A 244 -11.45 -11.00 -22.81
N GLN A 245 -11.14 -12.14 -23.40
CA GLN A 245 -12.10 -13.20 -23.63
C GLN A 245 -12.65 -13.71 -22.29
N ALA A 246 -13.96 -13.88 -22.21
CA ALA A 246 -14.60 -14.46 -21.03
C ALA A 246 -14.30 -15.95 -20.88
N THR A 247 -14.25 -16.40 -19.64
CA THR A 247 -14.05 -17.79 -19.23
C THR A 247 -15.25 -18.30 -18.44
N SER A 248 -15.27 -19.60 -18.12
CA SER A 248 -16.33 -20.20 -17.27
C SER A 248 -16.45 -19.54 -15.89
N ASP A 249 -15.34 -19.00 -15.37
CA ASP A 249 -15.31 -18.40 -14.05
C ASP A 249 -16.04 -17.02 -14.04
N ASP A 250 -16.17 -16.39 -15.19
CA ASP A 250 -16.81 -15.08 -15.38
C ASP A 250 -18.34 -15.14 -15.40
N VAL A 251 -18.93 -16.32 -15.55
CA VAL A 251 -20.38 -16.47 -15.69
C VAL A 251 -21.15 -15.81 -14.55
N SER A 252 -20.66 -15.92 -13.31
CA SER A 252 -21.32 -15.32 -12.15
C SER A 252 -21.21 -13.79 -12.15
N GLY A 253 -20.11 -13.23 -12.63
CA GLY A 253 -19.93 -11.79 -12.80
C GLY A 253 -20.80 -11.25 -13.92
N LEU A 254 -20.85 -11.96 -15.06
CA LEU A 254 -21.73 -11.61 -16.18
C LEU A 254 -23.21 -11.60 -15.79
N ILE A 255 -23.68 -12.59 -15.03
CA ILE A 255 -25.08 -12.61 -14.52
C ILE A 255 -25.36 -11.35 -13.72
N LYS A 256 -24.51 -11.00 -12.77
CA LYS A 256 -24.69 -9.79 -11.95
C LYS A 256 -24.72 -8.50 -12.76
N LEU A 257 -23.90 -8.42 -13.81
CA LEU A 257 -23.83 -7.26 -14.70
C LEU A 257 -25.08 -7.15 -15.60
N LEU A 258 -25.57 -8.29 -16.12
CA LEU A 258 -26.65 -8.33 -17.09
C LEU A 258 -28.03 -8.33 -16.44
N GLU A 259 -28.19 -8.89 -15.23
CA GLU A 259 -29.49 -9.07 -14.55
C GLU A 259 -30.32 -7.78 -14.44
N PRO A 260 -29.78 -6.62 -14.03
CA PRO A 260 -30.55 -5.37 -13.98
C PRO A 260 -31.08 -4.93 -15.34
N LEU A 261 -30.30 -5.13 -16.40
CA LEU A 261 -30.65 -4.75 -17.79
C LEU A 261 -31.60 -5.77 -18.44
N GLU A 262 -31.62 -7.01 -17.96
CA GLU A 262 -32.60 -8.04 -18.34
C GLU A 262 -33.94 -7.83 -17.64
N GLU A 263 -33.93 -7.32 -16.39
CA GLU A 263 -35.14 -7.01 -15.63
C GLU A 263 -35.89 -5.80 -16.15
N ASP A 264 -35.16 -4.75 -16.58
CA ASP A 264 -35.78 -3.54 -17.18
C ASP A 264 -36.18 -3.72 -18.66
N GLY A 265 -35.81 -4.85 -19.27
CA GLY A 265 -36.16 -5.19 -20.65
C GLY A 265 -35.20 -4.60 -21.71
N THR A 266 -34.07 -4.00 -21.28
CA THR A 266 -33.04 -3.47 -22.20
C THR A 266 -32.31 -4.62 -22.90
N LEU A 267 -32.06 -5.73 -22.17
CA LEU A 267 -31.45 -6.93 -22.72
C LEU A 267 -32.40 -8.14 -22.67
N VAL A 268 -32.21 -9.04 -23.62
CA VAL A 268 -32.96 -10.31 -23.66
C VAL A 268 -32.42 -11.23 -22.57
N LYS A 269 -33.33 -11.77 -21.75
CA LYS A 269 -33.00 -12.68 -20.65
C LYS A 269 -32.26 -13.93 -21.14
N ARG A 270 -31.12 -14.21 -20.49
CA ARG A 270 -30.28 -15.37 -20.79
C ARG A 270 -30.15 -16.25 -19.56
N PRO A 271 -30.66 -17.48 -19.56
CA PRO A 271 -30.46 -18.41 -18.46
C PRO A 271 -28.96 -18.76 -18.34
N ARG A 272 -28.55 -19.12 -17.13
CA ARG A 272 -27.16 -19.47 -16.80
C ARG A 272 -26.55 -20.48 -17.76
N GLU A 273 -27.29 -21.53 -18.07
CA GLU A 273 -26.84 -22.60 -18.98
C GLU A 273 -26.53 -22.09 -20.39
N LYS A 274 -27.24 -21.04 -20.83
CA LYS A 274 -26.96 -20.39 -22.12
C LYS A 274 -25.69 -19.58 -22.06
N LEU A 275 -25.46 -18.83 -20.98
CA LEU A 275 -24.21 -18.07 -20.78
C LEU A 275 -23.01 -19.01 -20.71
N GLU A 276 -23.11 -20.10 -19.94
CA GLU A 276 -22.04 -21.11 -19.82
C GLU A 276 -21.69 -21.73 -21.17
N ARG A 277 -22.68 -22.05 -21.99
CA ARG A 277 -22.48 -22.64 -23.32
C ARG A 277 -21.87 -21.63 -24.31
N ASP A 278 -22.33 -20.40 -24.26
CA ASP A 278 -21.99 -19.37 -25.24
C ASP A 278 -20.81 -18.48 -24.75
N ILE A 279 -20.16 -18.84 -23.63
CA ILE A 279 -19.16 -18.01 -22.94
C ILE A 279 -17.98 -17.59 -23.84
N SER A 280 -17.59 -18.46 -24.78
CA SER A 280 -16.52 -18.18 -25.73
C SER A 280 -16.85 -17.08 -26.74
N HIS A 281 -18.10 -16.64 -26.83
CA HIS A 281 -18.49 -15.49 -27.64
C HIS A 281 -18.39 -14.17 -26.89
N PHE A 282 -18.20 -14.21 -25.56
CA PHE A 282 -18.17 -13.01 -24.75
C PHE A 282 -16.74 -12.47 -24.60
N THR A 283 -16.61 -11.18 -24.72
CA THR A 283 -15.46 -10.38 -24.29
C THR A 283 -15.93 -9.55 -23.09
N VAL A 284 -15.13 -9.53 -22.05
CA VAL A 284 -15.43 -8.80 -20.80
C VAL A 284 -14.42 -7.69 -20.60
N LEU A 285 -14.92 -6.59 -20.06
CA LEU A 285 -14.12 -5.52 -19.52
C LEU A 285 -14.10 -5.72 -18.00
N GLU A 286 -12.94 -6.00 -17.50
CA GLU A 286 -12.69 -6.33 -16.09
C GLU A 286 -11.82 -5.27 -15.47
N HIS A 287 -12.13 -4.91 -14.22
CA HIS A 287 -11.30 -4.09 -13.37
C HIS A 287 -11.19 -4.75 -12.00
N ASP A 288 -9.97 -5.08 -11.58
CA ASP A 288 -9.66 -5.73 -10.30
C ASP A 288 -10.54 -6.95 -9.96
N GLY A 289 -10.74 -7.83 -10.93
CA GLY A 289 -11.56 -9.04 -10.77
C GLY A 289 -13.07 -8.81 -10.85
N VAL A 290 -13.52 -7.58 -11.05
CA VAL A 290 -14.94 -7.24 -11.22
C VAL A 290 -15.24 -6.96 -12.68
N ILE A 291 -16.23 -7.67 -13.23
CA ILE A 291 -16.70 -7.43 -14.59
C ILE A 291 -17.69 -6.26 -14.56
N TYR A 292 -17.36 -5.20 -15.28
CA TYR A 292 -18.21 -4.01 -15.40
C TYR A 292 -18.60 -3.68 -16.84
N GLY A 293 -18.07 -4.44 -17.81
CA GLY A 293 -18.51 -4.34 -19.19
C GLY A 293 -18.51 -5.70 -19.87
N SER A 294 -19.40 -5.91 -20.86
CA SER A 294 -19.44 -7.10 -21.67
C SER A 294 -19.91 -6.84 -23.09
N ALA A 295 -19.45 -7.66 -24.03
CA ALA A 295 -19.97 -7.76 -25.38
C ALA A 295 -19.89 -9.21 -25.85
N ALA A 296 -20.93 -9.73 -26.50
CA ALA A 296 -20.91 -11.01 -27.16
C ALA A 296 -20.92 -10.85 -28.67
N LEU A 297 -20.08 -11.59 -29.38
CA LEU A 297 -20.04 -11.64 -30.83
C LEU A 297 -20.40 -13.04 -31.33
N TYR A 298 -21.59 -13.18 -31.91
CA TYR A 298 -22.04 -14.40 -32.60
C TYR A 298 -21.71 -14.30 -34.06
N GLN A 299 -20.90 -15.23 -34.57
CA GLN A 299 -20.42 -15.24 -35.95
C GLN A 299 -21.25 -16.19 -36.81
N PHE A 300 -21.67 -15.71 -37.99
CA PHE A 300 -22.35 -16.46 -39.02
C PHE A 300 -21.46 -16.49 -40.26
N PRO A 301 -20.46 -17.44 -40.33
CA PRO A 301 -19.43 -17.43 -41.38
C PRO A 301 -19.99 -17.66 -42.78
N GLU A 302 -21.04 -18.46 -42.90
CA GLU A 302 -21.67 -18.74 -44.22
C GLU A 302 -22.32 -17.50 -44.83
N GLU A 303 -22.87 -16.63 -43.98
CA GLU A 303 -23.56 -15.40 -44.38
C GLU A 303 -22.60 -14.18 -44.35
N LYS A 304 -21.38 -14.37 -43.87
CA LYS A 304 -20.37 -13.31 -43.63
C LYS A 304 -20.91 -12.19 -42.74
N LEU A 305 -21.70 -12.56 -41.74
CA LEU A 305 -22.32 -11.67 -40.79
C LEU A 305 -21.83 -11.96 -39.35
N GLY A 306 -21.97 -10.96 -38.48
CA GLY A 306 -21.78 -11.10 -37.04
C GLY A 306 -22.85 -10.31 -36.29
N GLU A 307 -23.43 -10.92 -35.27
CA GLU A 307 -24.37 -10.28 -34.39
C GLU A 307 -23.63 -9.90 -33.11
N MET A 308 -23.68 -8.61 -32.76
CA MET A 308 -23.21 -8.13 -31.47
C MET A 308 -24.38 -8.08 -30.49
N ALA A 309 -24.22 -8.74 -29.37
CA ALA A 309 -25.25 -8.87 -28.33
C ALA A 309 -24.65 -8.62 -26.93
N ALA A 310 -25.52 -8.42 -25.94
CA ALA A 310 -25.12 -8.23 -24.53
C ALA A 310 -24.02 -7.16 -24.35
N LEU A 311 -24.09 -6.10 -25.16
CA LEU A 311 -23.22 -4.93 -25.00
C LEU A 311 -23.68 -4.12 -23.80
N THR A 312 -22.80 -3.99 -22.81
CA THR A 312 -23.05 -3.20 -21.59
C THR A 312 -21.74 -2.73 -20.99
N VAL A 313 -21.79 -1.58 -20.35
CA VAL A 313 -20.72 -0.96 -19.57
C VAL A 313 -21.35 -0.34 -18.33
#